data_a597b45fdc58ec2aa7fdcd76fc13fc89
#
_entry.id   a597b45fdc58ec2aa7fdcd76fc13fc89
#
_cell.length_a   1.000
_cell.length_b   1.000
_cell.length_c   1.000
_cell.angle_alpha   90.00
_cell.angle_beta   90.00
_cell.angle_gamma   90.00
#
_symmetry.space_group_name_H-M   'P 1'
#
loop_
_entity.id
_entity.type
_entity.pdbx_description
1 polymer ?
#
loop_
_entity_poly.entity_id
_entity_poly.type
_entity_poly.pdbx_seq_one_letter_code
_entity_poly.pdbx_strand_id
1 'polypeptide(L)'
;LSLLLACFLQINLAFAQNVMKGVVSDANGPLVGVVIHDKDNAKGTTSDMSGKYALNGAESGHTIEFRYLGYVTETVVWDGKSVVNIKLKEDAVQLEETVVIGYGSVKKKDLTGAVGVINSSLIEKQSTSQLSQSLQGLIPGLTVTRSSSMPGASATVQVRGVTTMSDSSPLILVDGMMVSSLDNIASEDVQQITVLKDAASASIYGARAAAGVILITTKEATEGQLSIGYNGEISLSSPTEFPNPYHYMTMYNEWSWNDAGNPAGGEFANYSQDYIDNYATNNRYDPIQYPIYDWKDAILSNTAMRHKHNLTM
;
A
#
# COMPACT_ATOMS: atom_id res chain seq x y z
N LEU A 1 -6.43 46.22 62.29
CA LEU A 1 -5.51 45.07 61.96
C LEU A 1 -6.31 43.78 61.80
N SER A 2 -7.33 43.51 62.64
CA SER A 2 -8.16 42.28 62.57
C SER A 2 -9.03 42.17 61.30
N LEU A 3 -9.50 43.29 60.74
CA LEU A 3 -10.31 43.29 59.50
C LEU A 3 -9.47 42.99 58.27
N LEU A 4 -8.20 43.39 58.25
CA LEU A 4 -7.26 43.09 57.13
C LEU A 4 -6.83 41.60 57.16
N LEU A 5 -6.70 41.00 58.37
CA LEU A 5 -6.38 39.59 58.51
C LEU A 5 -7.55 38.68 58.08
N ALA A 6 -8.80 39.11 58.31
CA ALA A 6 -10.01 38.42 57.83
C ALA A 6 -10.17 38.46 56.30
N CYS A 7 -9.72 39.53 55.64
CA CYS A 7 -9.77 39.64 54.17
C CYS A 7 -8.70 38.74 53.52
N PHE A 8 -7.53 38.54 54.13
CA PHE A 8 -6.51 37.61 53.63
C PHE A 8 -6.87 36.12 53.77
N LEU A 9 -7.78 35.79 54.70
CA LEU A 9 -8.21 34.40 54.90
C LEU A 9 -9.27 33.95 53.90
N GLN A 10 -9.92 34.88 53.17
CA GLN A 10 -10.96 34.58 52.19
C GLN A 10 -10.43 34.28 50.78
N ILE A 11 -9.16 34.52 50.50
CA ILE A 11 -8.59 34.41 49.13
C ILE A 11 -8.19 32.96 48.77
N ASN A 12 -8.13 32.05 49.75
CA ASN A 12 -7.67 30.69 49.47
C ASN A 12 -8.79 29.67 49.14
N LEU A 13 -10.03 30.09 48.94
CA LEU A 13 -11.17 29.19 48.71
C LEU A 13 -11.63 29.10 47.24
N ALA A 14 -10.90 29.68 46.28
CA ALA A 14 -11.38 29.82 44.91
C ALA A 14 -10.64 28.95 43.85
N PHE A 15 -9.81 28.02 44.21
CA PHE A 15 -9.28 27.03 43.28
C PHE A 15 -9.84 25.63 43.59
N ALA A 16 -11.13 25.47 43.47
CA ALA A 16 -11.71 24.15 43.24
C ALA A 16 -11.23 23.73 41.85
N GLN A 17 -10.15 22.95 41.77
CA GLN A 17 -9.73 22.33 40.51
C GLN A 17 -10.92 21.49 40.06
N ASN A 18 -11.54 21.86 38.93
CA ASN A 18 -12.55 21.05 38.26
C ASN A 18 -11.87 19.74 37.81
N VAL A 19 -12.06 18.68 38.56
CA VAL A 19 -11.50 17.37 38.26
C VAL A 19 -12.63 16.44 37.89
N MET A 20 -12.66 16.00 36.64
CA MET A 20 -13.56 14.95 36.19
C MET A 20 -12.94 13.60 36.52
N LYS A 21 -13.60 12.77 37.29
CA LYS A 21 -13.16 11.42 37.65
C LYS A 21 -14.20 10.39 37.22
N GLY A 22 -13.78 9.14 37.09
CA GLY A 22 -14.70 8.06 36.81
C GLY A 22 -14.03 6.76 36.55
N VAL A 23 -14.80 5.80 36.08
CA VAL A 23 -14.34 4.50 35.67
C VAL A 23 -14.76 4.28 34.22
N VAL A 24 -13.81 3.81 33.41
CA VAL A 24 -14.09 3.33 32.06
C VAL A 24 -14.12 1.81 32.09
N SER A 25 -15.18 1.23 31.57
CA SER A 25 -15.43 -0.22 31.55
C SER A 25 -16.03 -0.65 30.23
N ASP A 26 -16.02 -1.95 29.99
CA ASP A 26 -16.77 -2.61 28.92
C ASP A 26 -17.81 -3.60 29.49
N ALA A 27 -18.19 -4.60 28.72
CA ALA A 27 -19.10 -5.67 29.16
C ALA A 27 -18.41 -6.67 30.10
N ASN A 28 -17.08 -6.77 30.04
CA ASN A 28 -16.24 -7.76 30.71
C ASN A 28 -15.55 -7.22 31.96
N GLY A 29 -15.48 -5.88 32.13
CA GLY A 29 -14.87 -5.26 33.30
C GLY A 29 -14.21 -3.90 33.03
N PRO A 30 -13.38 -3.41 33.96
CA PRO A 30 -12.69 -2.13 33.83
C PRO A 30 -11.61 -2.19 32.75
N LEU A 31 -11.49 -1.13 31.95
CA LEU A 31 -10.53 -1.00 30.86
C LEU A 31 -9.30 -0.19 31.29
N VAL A 32 -8.12 -0.78 31.11
CA VAL A 32 -6.81 -0.17 31.40
C VAL A 32 -6.25 0.55 30.19
N GLY A 33 -5.70 1.76 30.35
CA GLY A 33 -5.01 2.45 29.28
C GLY A 33 -5.92 3.14 28.26
N VAL A 34 -7.20 3.35 28.59
CA VAL A 34 -8.10 4.18 27.77
C VAL A 34 -7.58 5.61 27.74
N VAL A 35 -7.44 6.20 26.59
CA VAL A 35 -7.04 7.60 26.40
C VAL A 35 -8.27 8.48 26.52
N ILE A 36 -8.24 9.41 27.48
CA ILE A 36 -9.28 10.41 27.73
C ILE A 36 -8.72 11.77 27.32
N HIS A 37 -9.34 12.42 26.35
CA HIS A 37 -8.86 13.67 25.79
C HIS A 37 -9.97 14.72 25.76
N ASP A 38 -9.66 15.91 26.26
CA ASP A 38 -10.51 17.09 26.14
C ASP A 38 -10.20 17.79 24.81
N LYS A 39 -11.18 17.82 23.90
CA LYS A 39 -11.02 18.41 22.56
C LYS A 39 -10.86 19.93 22.59
N ASP A 40 -11.40 20.58 23.61
CA ASP A 40 -11.51 22.03 23.65
C ASP A 40 -10.24 22.69 24.26
N ASN A 41 -9.49 21.96 25.13
CA ASN A 41 -8.28 22.51 25.73
C ASN A 41 -7.03 21.64 25.62
N ALA A 42 -7.06 20.58 24.78
CA ALA A 42 -5.96 19.67 24.50
C ALA A 42 -5.34 18.98 25.73
N LYS A 43 -6.06 18.89 26.86
CA LYS A 43 -5.65 18.13 28.03
C LYS A 43 -6.09 16.69 27.94
N GLY A 44 -5.30 15.78 28.47
CA GLY A 44 -5.60 14.35 28.42
C GLY A 44 -5.07 13.60 29.63
N THR A 45 -5.64 12.41 29.84
CA THR A 45 -5.23 11.45 30.86
C THR A 45 -5.47 10.03 30.33
N THR A 46 -5.01 9.03 31.08
CA THR A 46 -5.26 7.61 30.77
C THR A 46 -5.88 6.91 31.99
N SER A 47 -6.67 5.87 31.75
CA SER A 47 -7.21 5.03 32.82
C SER A 47 -6.16 4.11 33.42
N ASP A 48 -6.24 3.89 34.74
CA ASP A 48 -5.36 3.01 35.50
C ASP A 48 -5.74 1.51 35.41
N MET A 49 -5.05 0.65 36.15
CA MET A 49 -5.31 -0.80 36.19
C MET A 49 -6.72 -1.18 36.69
N SER A 50 -7.42 -0.27 37.35
CA SER A 50 -8.80 -0.42 37.82
C SER A 50 -9.79 0.28 36.92
N GLY A 51 -9.38 0.75 35.73
CA GLY A 51 -10.18 1.53 34.82
C GLY A 51 -10.49 2.95 35.30
N LYS A 52 -9.93 3.41 36.41
CA LYS A 52 -10.18 4.74 36.98
C LYS A 52 -9.37 5.80 36.24
N TYR A 53 -9.96 6.96 36.05
CA TYR A 53 -9.29 8.11 35.46
C TYR A 53 -9.57 9.39 36.27
N ALA A 54 -8.67 10.37 36.11
CA ALA A 54 -8.86 11.72 36.64
C ALA A 54 -8.33 12.72 35.60
N LEU A 55 -9.24 13.51 35.04
CA LEU A 55 -8.92 14.58 34.09
C LEU A 55 -8.99 15.91 34.83
N ASN A 56 -7.87 16.60 34.91
CA ASN A 56 -7.73 17.88 35.61
C ASN A 56 -7.92 19.05 34.63
N GLY A 57 -8.69 20.04 35.05
CA GLY A 57 -8.86 21.31 34.36
C GLY A 57 -9.75 21.23 33.10
N ALA A 58 -10.66 20.29 33.05
CA ALA A 58 -11.81 20.35 32.16
C ALA A 58 -12.81 21.38 32.65
N GLU A 59 -13.55 22.02 31.75
CA GLU A 59 -14.59 22.99 32.06
C GLU A 59 -15.94 22.45 31.63
N SER A 60 -16.99 22.87 32.33
CA SER A 60 -18.37 22.46 32.02
C SER A 60 -18.74 22.95 30.60
N GLY A 61 -19.23 22.05 29.76
CA GLY A 61 -19.52 22.28 28.35
C GLY A 61 -18.45 21.74 27.40
N HIS A 62 -17.27 21.33 27.90
CA HIS A 62 -16.24 20.74 27.06
C HIS A 62 -16.61 19.35 26.56
N THR A 63 -16.14 19.02 25.37
CA THR A 63 -16.33 17.71 24.75
C THR A 63 -15.15 16.80 25.09
N ILE A 64 -15.41 15.79 25.91
CA ILE A 64 -14.42 14.80 26.34
C ILE A 64 -14.56 13.55 25.49
N GLU A 65 -13.46 13.12 24.91
CA GLU A 65 -13.36 11.95 24.03
C GLU A 65 -12.63 10.81 24.74
N PHE A 66 -13.23 9.62 24.66
CA PHE A 66 -12.70 8.37 25.20
C PHE A 66 -12.31 7.46 24.06
N ARG A 67 -11.00 7.15 23.92
CA ARG A 67 -10.46 6.29 22.86
C ARG A 67 -9.76 5.08 23.44
N TYR A 68 -10.06 3.93 22.89
CA TYR A 68 -9.34 2.70 23.18
C TYR A 68 -9.25 1.83 21.93
N LEU A 69 -8.14 1.15 21.76
CA LEU A 69 -7.90 0.31 20.58
C LEU A 69 -8.90 -0.87 20.57
N GLY A 70 -9.66 -1.01 19.48
CA GLY A 70 -10.69 -2.05 19.35
C GLY A 70 -12.05 -1.67 19.92
N TYR A 71 -12.25 -0.40 20.30
CA TYR A 71 -13.52 0.11 20.83
C TYR A 71 -14.01 1.32 20.05
N VAL A 72 -15.32 1.47 19.97
CA VAL A 72 -15.95 2.67 19.41
C VAL A 72 -15.59 3.88 20.27
N THR A 73 -15.08 4.93 19.63
CA THR A 73 -14.79 6.18 20.32
C THR A 73 -16.07 6.81 20.86
N GLU A 74 -16.12 7.04 22.17
CA GLU A 74 -17.25 7.68 22.82
C GLU A 74 -16.92 9.14 23.13
N THR A 75 -17.88 10.03 22.88
CA THR A 75 -17.73 11.46 23.15
C THR A 75 -18.85 11.92 24.10
N VAL A 76 -18.48 12.62 25.17
CA VAL A 76 -19.41 13.11 26.20
C VAL A 76 -19.15 14.58 26.40
N VAL A 77 -20.23 15.38 26.38
CA VAL A 77 -20.19 16.79 26.83
C VAL A 77 -20.25 16.80 28.34
N TRP A 78 -19.19 17.31 28.97
CA TRP A 78 -19.14 17.32 30.43
C TRP A 78 -20.07 18.37 31.05
N ASP A 79 -20.98 17.94 31.92
CA ASP A 79 -21.97 18.77 32.58
C ASP A 79 -21.49 19.33 33.94
N GLY A 80 -20.19 19.21 34.25
CA GLY A 80 -19.61 19.68 35.51
C GLY A 80 -19.70 18.66 36.67
N LYS A 81 -20.27 17.48 36.47
CA LYS A 81 -20.29 16.42 37.48
C LYS A 81 -18.90 15.90 37.76
N SER A 82 -18.56 15.76 39.04
CA SER A 82 -17.25 15.27 39.48
C SER A 82 -16.99 13.79 39.15
N VAL A 83 -18.04 12.98 38.95
CA VAL A 83 -17.92 11.55 38.64
C VAL A 83 -18.72 11.21 37.38
N VAL A 84 -18.03 10.73 36.36
CA VAL A 84 -18.61 10.27 35.09
C VAL A 84 -18.05 8.90 34.75
N ASN A 85 -18.92 7.89 34.78
CA ASN A 85 -18.55 6.53 34.40
C ASN A 85 -18.95 6.28 32.95
N ILE A 86 -18.04 5.71 32.16
CA ILE A 86 -18.22 5.46 30.74
C ILE A 86 -18.14 3.97 30.48
N LYS A 87 -19.06 3.48 29.66
CA LYS A 87 -19.04 2.11 29.17
C LYS A 87 -18.75 2.11 27.68
N LEU A 88 -17.54 1.71 27.28
CA LEU A 88 -17.16 1.57 25.88
C LEU A 88 -17.77 0.31 25.29
N LYS A 89 -18.14 0.40 24.03
CA LYS A 89 -18.59 -0.75 23.23
C LYS A 89 -17.43 -1.21 22.36
N GLU A 90 -17.20 -2.50 22.30
CA GLU A 90 -16.24 -3.08 21.35
C GLU A 90 -16.63 -2.69 19.93
N ASP A 91 -15.65 -2.24 19.17
CA ASP A 91 -15.82 -1.94 17.75
C ASP A 91 -15.78 -3.25 16.97
N ALA A 92 -16.91 -3.92 16.91
CA ALA A 92 -17.08 -5.18 16.19
C ALA A 92 -16.85 -5.03 14.67
N VAL A 93 -16.78 -3.80 14.16
CA VAL A 93 -16.58 -3.52 12.73
C VAL A 93 -15.12 -3.73 12.32
N GLN A 94 -14.17 -3.72 13.24
CA GLN A 94 -12.73 -3.79 12.89
C GLN A 94 -12.17 -5.21 12.67
N LEU A 95 -12.93 -6.28 12.89
CA LEU A 95 -12.39 -7.65 12.89
C LEU A 95 -13.12 -8.68 12.04
N GLU A 96 -14.16 -8.34 11.34
CA GLU A 96 -14.78 -9.28 10.40
C GLU A 96 -14.35 -8.97 8.97
N GLU A 97 -13.09 -9.27 8.63
CA GLU A 97 -12.72 -9.36 7.23
C GLU A 97 -13.58 -10.45 6.57
N THR A 98 -14.58 -10.00 5.85
CA THR A 98 -15.41 -10.87 5.03
C THR A 98 -14.67 -11.10 3.72
N VAL A 99 -14.45 -12.37 3.39
CA VAL A 99 -13.78 -12.77 2.16
C VAL A 99 -14.82 -13.27 1.20
N VAL A 100 -14.88 -12.70 0.02
CA VAL A 100 -15.73 -13.20 -1.06
C VAL A 100 -15.08 -14.43 -1.65
N ILE A 101 -15.78 -15.58 -1.61
CA ILE A 101 -15.34 -16.83 -2.22
C ILE A 101 -16.46 -17.37 -3.08
N GLY A 102 -16.19 -17.54 -4.36
CA GLY A 102 -17.17 -18.10 -5.29
C GLY A 102 -18.43 -17.26 -5.38
N TYR A 103 -19.54 -17.83 -4.97
CA TYR A 103 -20.86 -17.20 -5.01
C TYR A 103 -21.34 -16.68 -3.65
N GLY A 104 -20.44 -16.56 -2.67
CA GLY A 104 -20.81 -16.10 -1.33
C GLY A 104 -19.66 -15.44 -0.57
N SER A 105 -20.02 -14.76 0.51
CA SER A 105 -19.06 -14.16 1.43
C SER A 105 -18.95 -15.01 2.70
N VAL A 106 -17.72 -15.34 3.10
CA VAL A 106 -17.41 -16.12 4.30
C VAL A 106 -16.46 -15.31 5.17
N LYS A 107 -16.61 -15.40 6.48
CA LYS A 107 -15.69 -14.75 7.41
C LYS A 107 -14.29 -15.37 7.27
N LYS A 108 -13.26 -14.54 7.21
CA LYS A 108 -11.86 -15.01 7.06
C LYS A 108 -11.46 -16.07 8.09
N LYS A 109 -11.98 -15.97 9.31
CA LYS A 109 -11.74 -16.96 10.39
C LYS A 109 -12.33 -18.34 10.12
N ASP A 110 -13.35 -18.42 9.29
CA ASP A 110 -14.06 -19.68 8.98
C ASP A 110 -13.45 -20.36 7.74
N LEU A 111 -12.44 -19.74 7.13
CA LEU A 111 -11.70 -20.28 6.01
C LEU A 111 -10.61 -21.23 6.50
N THR A 112 -10.73 -22.49 6.16
CA THR A 112 -9.72 -23.52 6.45
C THR A 112 -8.54 -23.49 5.48
N GLY A 113 -8.66 -22.75 4.37
CA GLY A 113 -7.68 -22.65 3.31
C GLY A 113 -6.68 -21.49 3.45
N ALA A 114 -5.54 -21.61 2.75
CA ALA A 114 -4.53 -20.55 2.68
C ALA A 114 -4.98 -19.39 1.76
N VAL A 115 -5.68 -18.42 2.32
CA VAL A 115 -6.21 -17.25 1.61
C VAL A 115 -5.41 -16.01 1.96
N GLY A 116 -5.03 -15.24 0.95
CA GLY A 116 -4.45 -13.90 1.11
C GLY A 116 -5.50 -12.85 0.75
N VAL A 117 -5.64 -11.82 1.57
CA VAL A 117 -6.59 -10.72 1.34
C VAL A 117 -5.86 -9.40 1.37
N ILE A 118 -6.17 -8.52 0.42
CA ILE A 118 -5.69 -7.14 0.34
C ILE A 118 -6.90 -6.22 0.23
N ASN A 119 -6.94 -5.19 1.05
CA ASN A 119 -7.95 -4.14 0.99
C ASN A 119 -7.50 -2.97 0.10
N SER A 120 -8.44 -2.21 -0.44
CA SER A 120 -8.20 -1.04 -1.31
C SER A 120 -7.15 -0.08 -0.75
N SER A 121 -7.17 0.17 0.56
CA SER A 121 -6.26 1.10 1.23
C SER A 121 -4.76 0.75 1.09
N LEU A 122 -4.42 -0.53 0.89
CA LEU A 122 -3.05 -0.97 0.64
C LEU A 122 -2.68 -0.85 -0.84
N ILE A 123 -3.64 -1.06 -1.74
CA ILE A 123 -3.46 -0.94 -3.18
C ILE A 123 -3.27 0.53 -3.57
N GLU A 124 -4.09 1.42 -3.04
CA GLU A 124 -4.04 2.86 -3.31
C GLU A 124 -2.73 3.52 -2.84
N LYS A 125 -2.09 2.98 -1.80
CA LYS A 125 -0.77 3.44 -1.34
C LYS A 125 0.37 3.08 -2.30
N GLN A 126 0.15 2.11 -3.17
CA GLN A 126 1.11 1.73 -4.20
C GLN A 126 0.89 2.64 -5.42
N SER A 127 1.72 3.66 -5.59
CA SER A 127 1.67 4.57 -6.74
C SER A 127 2.15 3.89 -8.02
N THR A 128 1.49 2.81 -8.41
CA THR A 128 1.79 2.05 -9.64
C THR A 128 0.64 2.17 -10.61
N SER A 129 0.97 2.39 -11.87
CA SER A 129 -0.02 2.58 -12.93
C SER A 129 -0.77 1.31 -13.35
N GLN A 130 -0.29 0.14 -12.90
CA GLN A 130 -0.85 -1.17 -13.24
C GLN A 130 -1.17 -1.97 -11.98
N LEU A 131 -2.36 -2.58 -11.95
CA LEU A 131 -2.83 -3.37 -10.82
C LEU A 131 -1.92 -4.58 -10.56
N SER A 132 -1.41 -5.23 -11.61
CA SER A 132 -0.49 -6.36 -11.47
C SER A 132 0.77 -5.99 -10.68
N GLN A 133 1.31 -4.79 -10.90
CA GLN A 133 2.51 -4.31 -10.21
C GLN A 133 2.23 -3.90 -8.76
N SER A 134 1.04 -3.37 -8.48
CA SER A 134 0.65 -2.97 -7.11
C SER A 134 0.56 -4.15 -6.14
N LEU A 135 0.41 -5.37 -6.65
CA LEU A 135 0.34 -6.58 -5.83
C LEU A 135 1.70 -7.07 -5.33
N GLN A 136 2.80 -6.52 -5.86
CA GLN A 136 4.14 -6.97 -5.52
C GLN A 136 4.43 -6.78 -4.01
N GLY A 137 4.78 -7.89 -3.34
CA GLY A 137 5.15 -7.88 -1.92
C GLY A 137 3.99 -7.76 -0.92
N LEU A 138 2.74 -7.63 -1.39
CA LEU A 138 1.59 -7.47 -0.49
C LEU A 138 1.04 -8.81 0.05
N ILE A 139 1.19 -9.89 -0.72
CA ILE A 139 0.69 -11.22 -0.31
C ILE A 139 1.83 -12.23 -0.28
N PRO A 140 2.06 -12.93 0.85
CA PRO A 140 3.00 -14.04 0.90
C PRO A 140 2.60 -15.16 -0.07
N GLY A 141 3.53 -15.63 -0.90
CA GLY A 141 3.28 -16.66 -1.90
C GLY A 141 2.67 -16.16 -3.22
N LEU A 142 2.53 -14.86 -3.39
CA LEU A 142 2.26 -14.23 -4.68
C LEU A 142 3.57 -13.68 -5.23
N THR A 143 4.01 -14.18 -6.38
CA THR A 143 5.20 -13.70 -7.07
C THR A 143 4.79 -12.83 -8.24
N VAL A 144 5.32 -11.60 -8.26
CA VAL A 144 5.08 -10.64 -9.34
C VAL A 144 6.41 -10.35 -10.00
N THR A 145 6.55 -10.72 -11.28
CA THR A 145 7.79 -10.56 -12.04
C THR A 145 7.54 -9.67 -13.25
N ARG A 146 8.36 -8.65 -13.40
CA ARG A 146 8.38 -7.82 -14.61
C ARG A 146 9.42 -8.37 -15.59
N SER A 147 8.98 -8.78 -16.75
CA SER A 147 9.85 -9.25 -17.84
C SER A 147 10.47 -8.11 -18.63
N SER A 148 9.91 -6.91 -18.53
CA SER A 148 10.38 -5.71 -19.24
C SER A 148 10.29 -4.49 -18.34
N SER A 149 11.25 -3.58 -18.50
CA SER A 149 11.25 -2.26 -17.86
C SER A 149 10.59 -1.18 -18.73
N MET A 150 10.01 -1.56 -19.87
CA MET A 150 9.34 -0.61 -20.77
C MET A 150 8.13 0.01 -20.06
N PRO A 151 7.87 1.31 -20.26
CA PRO A 151 6.69 1.96 -19.72
C PRO A 151 5.40 1.25 -20.18
N GLY A 152 4.55 0.88 -19.24
CA GLY A 152 3.30 0.17 -19.53
C GLY A 152 3.42 -1.34 -19.74
N ALA A 153 4.60 -1.93 -19.55
CA ALA A 153 4.76 -3.38 -19.61
C ALA A 153 4.03 -4.07 -18.44
N SER A 154 3.24 -5.08 -18.73
CA SER A 154 2.53 -5.89 -17.75
C SER A 154 3.47 -6.73 -16.91
N ALA A 155 3.11 -6.97 -15.66
CA ALA A 155 3.80 -7.93 -14.81
C ALA A 155 3.16 -9.31 -14.90
N THR A 156 3.98 -10.36 -14.87
CA THR A 156 3.51 -11.74 -14.73
C THR A 156 3.27 -12.02 -13.25
N VAL A 157 2.07 -12.50 -12.95
CA VAL A 157 1.66 -12.83 -11.58
C VAL A 157 1.54 -14.34 -11.47
N GLN A 158 2.14 -14.92 -10.42
CA GLN A 158 2.11 -16.35 -10.15
C GLN A 158 1.78 -16.61 -8.68
N VAL A 159 0.94 -17.61 -8.43
CA VAL A 159 0.59 -18.06 -7.07
C VAL A 159 1.38 -19.30 -6.74
N ARG A 160 2.21 -19.24 -5.67
CA ARG A 160 3.09 -20.34 -5.24
C ARG A 160 4.13 -20.81 -6.29
N GLY A 161 4.47 -19.94 -7.25
CA GLY A 161 5.47 -20.22 -8.28
C GLY A 161 4.92 -21.01 -9.47
N VAL A 162 5.84 -21.59 -10.25
CA VAL A 162 5.52 -22.37 -11.44
C VAL A 162 5.03 -23.75 -11.04
N THR A 163 3.79 -24.07 -11.36
CA THR A 163 3.13 -25.33 -10.99
C THR A 163 3.05 -26.33 -12.16
N THR A 164 3.18 -25.85 -13.38
CA THR A 164 3.11 -26.66 -14.60
C THR A 164 4.18 -26.24 -15.60
N MET A 165 4.52 -27.14 -16.54
CA MET A 165 5.43 -26.84 -17.66
C MET A 165 4.75 -26.03 -18.77
N SER A 166 3.45 -25.84 -18.70
CA SER A 166 2.67 -25.09 -19.68
C SER A 166 2.34 -23.68 -19.11
N ASP A 167 1.09 -23.36 -18.89
CA ASP A 167 0.63 -22.08 -18.36
C ASP A 167 0.45 -22.16 -16.85
N SER A 168 1.22 -21.36 -16.12
CA SER A 168 1.14 -21.22 -14.65
C SER A 168 0.45 -19.93 -14.22
N SER A 169 -0.29 -19.29 -15.13
CA SER A 169 -1.06 -18.08 -14.81
C SER A 169 -2.26 -18.41 -13.93
N PRO A 170 -2.50 -17.65 -12.86
CA PRO A 170 -3.67 -17.84 -12.02
C PRO A 170 -4.95 -17.45 -12.76
N LEU A 171 -6.06 -18.06 -12.37
CA LEU A 171 -7.38 -17.65 -12.83
C LEU A 171 -7.75 -16.32 -12.19
N ILE A 172 -8.09 -15.31 -13.00
CA ILE A 172 -8.48 -13.98 -12.53
C ILE A 172 -9.99 -13.81 -12.72
N LEU A 173 -10.67 -13.44 -11.64
CA LEU A 173 -12.09 -13.15 -11.64
C LEU A 173 -12.35 -11.76 -11.06
N VAL A 174 -13.19 -10.99 -11.75
CA VAL A 174 -13.69 -9.69 -11.32
C VAL A 174 -15.19 -9.81 -11.15
N ASP A 175 -15.68 -9.66 -9.92
CA ASP A 175 -17.09 -9.82 -9.58
C ASP A 175 -17.72 -11.10 -10.15
N GLY A 176 -16.93 -12.19 -10.14
CA GLY A 176 -17.30 -13.49 -10.66
C GLY A 176 -17.09 -13.70 -12.16
N MET A 177 -16.71 -12.68 -12.92
CA MET A 177 -16.42 -12.79 -14.35
C MET A 177 -14.94 -13.02 -14.62
N MET A 178 -14.61 -13.95 -15.52
CA MET A 178 -13.21 -14.20 -15.90
C MET A 178 -12.65 -13.07 -16.75
N VAL A 179 -11.44 -12.61 -16.39
CA VAL A 179 -10.70 -11.63 -17.17
C VAL A 179 -9.30 -12.17 -17.49
N SER A 180 -8.73 -11.72 -18.61
CA SER A 180 -7.43 -12.18 -19.10
C SER A 180 -6.25 -11.45 -18.48
N SER A 181 -6.44 -10.25 -17.93
CA SER A 181 -5.36 -9.44 -17.36
C SER A 181 -5.86 -8.60 -16.19
N LEU A 182 -5.03 -8.45 -15.18
CA LEU A 182 -5.24 -7.53 -14.06
C LEU A 182 -5.16 -6.06 -14.48
N ASP A 183 -4.38 -5.75 -15.51
CA ASP A 183 -4.06 -4.39 -15.90
C ASP A 183 -5.18 -3.68 -16.67
N ASN A 184 -6.26 -4.42 -16.98
CA ASN A 184 -7.49 -3.84 -17.54
C ASN A 184 -8.41 -3.23 -16.47
N ILE A 185 -8.05 -3.38 -15.19
CA ILE A 185 -8.83 -2.94 -14.04
C ILE A 185 -8.15 -1.72 -13.42
N ALA A 186 -8.92 -0.68 -13.17
CA ALA A 186 -8.42 0.46 -12.44
C ALA A 186 -8.23 0.09 -10.95
N SER A 187 -7.06 0.40 -10.40
CA SER A 187 -6.76 0.11 -8.98
C SER A 187 -7.70 0.84 -8.01
N GLU A 188 -8.23 1.96 -8.45
CA GLU A 188 -9.17 2.80 -7.70
C GLU A 188 -10.56 2.18 -7.55
N ASP A 189 -10.96 1.33 -8.52
CA ASP A 189 -12.27 0.66 -8.51
C ASP A 189 -12.27 -0.62 -7.67
N VAL A 190 -11.08 -1.06 -7.23
CA VAL A 190 -10.93 -2.27 -6.44
C VAL A 190 -11.28 -1.99 -4.98
N GLN A 191 -12.20 -2.77 -4.43
CA GLN A 191 -12.52 -2.80 -2.99
C GLN A 191 -11.60 -3.77 -2.25
N GLN A 192 -11.45 -4.98 -2.80
CA GLN A 192 -10.71 -6.07 -2.18
C GLN A 192 -10.14 -7.01 -3.22
N ILE A 193 -8.95 -7.54 -2.95
CA ILE A 193 -8.37 -8.65 -3.73
C ILE A 193 -8.17 -9.83 -2.79
N THR A 194 -8.71 -10.96 -3.19
CA THR A 194 -8.59 -12.23 -2.48
C THR A 194 -7.81 -13.22 -3.34
N VAL A 195 -6.75 -13.79 -2.81
CA VAL A 195 -5.94 -14.80 -3.50
C VAL A 195 -6.13 -16.16 -2.84
N LEU A 196 -6.73 -17.09 -3.58
CA LEU A 196 -6.88 -18.49 -3.17
C LEU A 196 -5.64 -19.25 -3.59
N LYS A 197 -4.86 -19.67 -2.62
CA LYS A 197 -3.53 -20.28 -2.84
C LYS A 197 -3.53 -21.80 -2.78
N ASP A 198 -4.58 -22.41 -2.26
CA ASP A 198 -4.66 -23.85 -2.14
C ASP A 198 -5.75 -24.46 -3.06
N ALA A 199 -5.57 -25.73 -3.36
CA ALA A 199 -6.47 -26.47 -4.23
C ALA A 199 -7.87 -26.65 -3.61
N ALA A 200 -7.99 -26.70 -2.28
CA ALA A 200 -9.28 -26.87 -1.61
C ALA A 200 -10.18 -25.65 -1.83
N SER A 201 -9.65 -24.44 -1.57
CA SER A 201 -10.38 -23.19 -1.79
C SER A 201 -10.63 -22.90 -3.29
N ALA A 202 -9.70 -23.33 -4.16
CA ALA A 202 -9.78 -23.12 -5.59
C ALA A 202 -10.66 -24.14 -6.33
N SER A 203 -11.00 -25.26 -5.69
CA SER A 203 -11.70 -26.40 -6.33
C SER A 203 -13.05 -26.05 -6.95
N ILE A 204 -13.77 -25.08 -6.40
CA ILE A 204 -15.05 -24.61 -6.92
C ILE A 204 -14.95 -23.97 -8.31
N TYR A 205 -13.74 -23.56 -8.73
CA TYR A 205 -13.47 -22.97 -10.04
C TYR A 205 -12.95 -23.99 -11.07
N GLY A 206 -12.86 -25.26 -10.68
CA GLY A 206 -12.48 -26.37 -11.54
C GLY A 206 -10.99 -26.39 -11.93
N ALA A 207 -10.68 -27.10 -13.02
CA ALA A 207 -9.30 -27.35 -13.45
C ALA A 207 -8.50 -26.07 -13.80
N ARG A 208 -9.16 -25.00 -14.24
CA ARG A 208 -8.50 -23.71 -14.53
C ARG A 208 -7.90 -23.04 -13.31
N ALA A 209 -8.34 -23.40 -12.12
CA ALA A 209 -7.86 -22.87 -10.86
C ALA A 209 -6.62 -23.58 -10.30
N ALA A 210 -6.05 -24.53 -11.05
CA ALA A 210 -4.90 -25.33 -10.59
C ALA A 210 -3.67 -24.47 -10.24
N ALA A 211 -3.47 -23.35 -10.93
CA ALA A 211 -2.40 -22.39 -10.67
C ALA A 211 -2.78 -21.31 -9.63
N GLY A 212 -3.90 -21.47 -8.91
CA GLY A 212 -4.45 -20.50 -7.99
C GLY A 212 -5.51 -19.60 -8.60
N VAL A 213 -6.22 -18.86 -7.76
CA VAL A 213 -7.29 -17.93 -8.16
C VAL A 213 -7.08 -16.57 -7.53
N ILE A 214 -7.24 -15.52 -8.32
CA ILE A 214 -7.26 -14.14 -7.87
C ILE A 214 -8.68 -13.62 -8.06
N LEU A 215 -9.35 -13.33 -6.94
CA LEU A 215 -10.69 -12.76 -6.92
C LEU A 215 -10.58 -11.27 -6.65
N ILE A 216 -11.18 -10.46 -7.50
CA ILE A 216 -11.25 -9.03 -7.36
C ILE A 216 -12.70 -8.66 -7.14
N THR A 217 -12.96 -7.98 -6.05
CA THR A 217 -14.26 -7.37 -5.77
C THR A 217 -14.14 -5.88 -6.01
N THR A 218 -15.03 -5.33 -6.82
CA THR A 218 -15.06 -3.89 -7.09
C THR A 218 -15.86 -3.15 -6.02
N LYS A 219 -15.65 -1.83 -5.96
CA LYS A 219 -16.41 -0.96 -5.05
C LYS A 219 -17.86 -0.88 -5.48
N GLU A 220 -18.75 -1.11 -4.55
CA GLU A 220 -20.20 -1.00 -4.77
C GLU A 220 -20.71 0.38 -4.38
N ALA A 221 -21.73 0.87 -5.08
CA ALA A 221 -22.40 2.10 -4.72
C ALA A 221 -23.19 1.93 -3.42
N THR A 222 -23.10 2.92 -2.53
CA THR A 222 -23.88 2.94 -1.28
C THR A 222 -25.23 3.62 -1.54
N GLU A 223 -26.30 2.98 -1.15
CA GLU A 223 -27.65 3.54 -1.29
C GLU A 223 -27.80 4.91 -0.59
N GLY A 224 -28.38 5.87 -1.31
CA GLY A 224 -28.71 7.18 -0.75
C GLY A 224 -27.56 8.19 -0.70
N GLN A 225 -26.37 7.86 -1.15
CA GLN A 225 -25.26 8.81 -1.24
C GLN A 225 -24.72 8.93 -2.66
N LEU A 226 -24.82 10.13 -3.24
CA LEU A 226 -24.12 10.45 -4.46
C LEU A 226 -22.66 10.79 -4.12
N SER A 227 -21.72 9.96 -4.54
CA SER A 227 -20.30 10.20 -4.40
C SER A 227 -19.68 10.37 -5.78
N ILE A 228 -19.03 11.49 -6.03
CA ILE A 228 -18.29 11.74 -7.25
C ILE A 228 -16.81 11.82 -6.89
N GLY A 229 -16.02 10.90 -7.41
CA GLY A 229 -14.58 10.85 -7.24
C GLY A 229 -13.85 11.10 -8.56
N TYR A 230 -12.81 11.92 -8.53
CA TYR A 230 -11.89 12.08 -9.66
C TYR A 230 -10.48 11.80 -9.20
N ASN A 231 -9.80 10.88 -9.90
CA ASN A 231 -8.39 10.57 -9.69
C ASN A 231 -7.62 10.82 -11.00
N GLY A 232 -6.60 11.68 -10.92
CA GLY A 232 -5.71 11.99 -12.04
C GLY A 232 -4.27 11.62 -11.69
N GLU A 233 -3.62 10.82 -12.54
CA GLU A 233 -2.24 10.42 -12.41
C GLU A 233 -1.43 10.86 -13.63
N ILE A 234 -0.27 11.47 -13.41
CA ILE A 234 0.72 11.77 -14.44
C ILE A 234 2.01 11.06 -14.07
N SER A 235 2.49 10.21 -14.96
CA SER A 235 3.71 9.44 -14.80
C SER A 235 4.71 9.81 -15.90
N LEU A 236 5.94 10.13 -15.49
CA LEU A 236 7.06 10.39 -16.37
C LEU A 236 8.08 9.27 -16.20
N SER A 237 8.38 8.56 -17.27
CA SER A 237 9.37 7.48 -17.28
C SER A 237 10.53 7.85 -18.15
N SER A 238 11.75 7.70 -17.64
CA SER A 238 12.97 7.89 -18.40
C SER A 238 13.90 6.69 -18.18
N PRO A 239 14.71 6.27 -19.18
CA PRO A 239 15.70 5.23 -18.97
C PRO A 239 16.75 5.71 -17.96
N THR A 240 17.07 4.85 -16.99
CA THR A 240 18.04 5.18 -15.93
C THR A 240 19.46 5.14 -16.48
N GLU A 241 19.74 4.18 -17.35
CA GLU A 241 21.01 3.98 -17.98
C GLU A 241 20.80 3.44 -19.40
N PHE A 242 21.54 3.95 -20.34
CA PHE A 242 21.56 3.44 -21.70
C PHE A 242 22.98 3.05 -22.04
N PRO A 243 23.22 1.86 -22.62
CA PRO A 243 24.56 1.39 -22.92
C PRO A 243 25.25 2.32 -23.92
N ASN A 244 26.49 2.73 -23.63
CA ASN A 244 27.29 3.52 -24.54
C ASN A 244 27.84 2.64 -25.66
N PRO A 245 27.59 2.95 -26.94
CA PRO A 245 28.04 2.14 -28.07
C PRO A 245 29.58 1.90 -28.13
N TYR A 246 30.37 2.85 -27.64
CA TYR A 246 31.85 2.67 -27.61
C TYR A 246 32.32 1.60 -26.63
N HIS A 247 31.59 1.42 -25.53
CA HIS A 247 31.89 0.40 -24.54
C HIS A 247 31.71 -1.01 -25.12
N TYR A 248 30.85 -1.18 -26.11
CA TYR A 248 30.58 -2.46 -26.72
C TYR A 248 31.76 -2.99 -27.54
N MET A 249 32.58 -2.15 -28.18
CA MET A 249 33.74 -2.63 -28.93
C MET A 249 34.74 -3.30 -28.00
N THR A 250 35.00 -2.71 -26.85
CA THR A 250 35.85 -3.28 -25.80
C THR A 250 35.27 -4.57 -25.25
N MET A 251 33.99 -4.56 -24.86
CA MET A 251 33.31 -5.75 -24.37
C MET A 251 33.22 -6.85 -25.41
N TYR A 252 32.98 -6.50 -26.69
CA TYR A 252 32.94 -7.46 -27.77
C TYR A 252 34.30 -8.14 -27.98
N ASN A 253 35.39 -7.37 -27.91
CA ASN A 253 36.75 -7.91 -27.98
C ASN A 253 37.00 -8.90 -26.85
N GLU A 254 36.71 -8.53 -25.61
CA GLU A 254 36.87 -9.36 -24.40
C GLU A 254 36.05 -10.64 -24.49
N TRP A 255 34.78 -10.53 -24.82
CA TRP A 255 33.88 -11.68 -24.88
C TRP A 255 34.24 -12.62 -26.03
N SER A 256 34.55 -12.07 -27.20
CA SER A 256 34.97 -12.84 -28.36
C SER A 256 36.30 -13.58 -28.11
N TRP A 257 37.23 -12.96 -27.39
CA TRP A 257 38.49 -13.57 -27.01
C TRP A 257 38.30 -14.69 -25.98
N ASN A 258 37.46 -14.47 -24.97
CA ASN A 258 37.14 -15.46 -23.98
C ASN A 258 36.38 -16.66 -24.57
N ASP A 259 35.41 -16.42 -25.45
CA ASP A 259 34.65 -17.47 -26.15
C ASP A 259 35.52 -18.33 -27.03
N ALA A 260 36.53 -17.74 -27.67
CA ALA A 260 37.51 -18.44 -28.48
C ALA A 260 38.58 -19.20 -27.67
N GLY A 261 38.50 -19.21 -26.34
CA GLY A 261 39.45 -19.89 -25.45
C GLY A 261 40.79 -19.15 -25.29
N ASN A 262 40.73 -17.83 -25.32
CA ASN A 262 41.86 -16.92 -25.10
C ASN A 262 43.07 -17.18 -26.07
N PRO A 263 42.83 -17.14 -27.40
CA PRO A 263 43.90 -17.42 -28.37
C PRO A 263 45.05 -16.44 -28.25
N ALA A 264 46.24 -16.87 -28.74
CA ALA A 264 47.49 -16.12 -28.68
C ALA A 264 47.49 -14.90 -29.60
N GLY A 265 46.62 -14.05 -29.60
CA GLY A 265 46.53 -12.78 -30.35
C GLY A 265 46.06 -11.64 -29.45
N GLY A 266 45.64 -12.00 -28.26
CA GLY A 266 45.06 -11.06 -27.30
C GLY A 266 43.61 -10.67 -27.60
N GLU A 267 43.02 -9.94 -26.68
CA GLU A 267 41.63 -9.52 -26.74
C GLU A 267 41.29 -8.49 -27.82
N PHE A 268 42.31 -7.79 -28.33
CA PHE A 268 42.15 -6.74 -29.35
C PHE A 268 42.27 -7.24 -30.79
N ALA A 269 42.04 -8.54 -31.06
CA ALA A 269 42.13 -9.11 -32.38
C ALA A 269 41.09 -8.59 -33.38
N ASN A 270 39.89 -8.27 -32.93
CA ASN A 270 38.81 -7.76 -33.78
C ASN A 270 38.88 -6.23 -33.96
N TYR A 271 39.06 -5.52 -32.86
CA TYR A 271 39.22 -4.06 -32.86
C TYR A 271 40.48 -3.71 -32.10
N SER A 272 41.46 -3.10 -32.76
CA SER A 272 42.71 -2.67 -32.08
C SER A 272 42.36 -1.56 -31.06
N GLN A 273 43.18 -1.46 -30.00
CA GLN A 273 43.04 -0.39 -29.03
C GLN A 273 43.11 1.00 -29.67
N ASP A 274 44.06 1.17 -30.61
CA ASP A 274 44.22 2.43 -31.37
C ASP A 274 42.95 2.76 -32.19
N TYR A 275 42.31 1.74 -32.78
CA TYR A 275 41.04 1.92 -33.51
C TYR A 275 39.93 2.39 -32.59
N ILE A 276 39.80 1.81 -31.39
CA ILE A 276 38.80 2.18 -30.42
C ILE A 276 39.03 3.61 -29.89
N ASP A 277 40.26 3.91 -29.49
CA ASP A 277 40.63 5.20 -28.90
C ASP A 277 40.48 6.36 -29.89
N ASN A 278 40.77 6.11 -31.15
CA ASN A 278 40.68 7.13 -32.20
C ASN A 278 39.33 7.15 -32.93
N TYR A 279 38.42 6.27 -32.65
CA TYR A 279 37.15 6.15 -33.39
C TYR A 279 36.37 7.47 -33.45
N ALA A 280 36.20 8.13 -32.30
CA ALA A 280 35.49 9.41 -32.22
C ALA A 280 36.20 10.55 -32.97
N THR A 281 37.53 10.52 -33.00
CA THR A 281 38.32 11.49 -33.75
C THR A 281 38.20 11.23 -35.25
N ASN A 282 38.29 9.98 -35.66
CA ASN A 282 38.19 9.57 -37.05
C ASN A 282 36.81 9.84 -37.65
N ASN A 283 35.73 9.72 -36.83
CA ASN A 283 34.39 10.08 -37.25
C ASN A 283 34.29 11.54 -37.73
N ARG A 284 35.07 12.49 -37.15
CA ARG A 284 35.06 13.89 -37.54
C ARG A 284 35.62 14.09 -38.96
N TYR A 285 36.51 13.21 -39.38
CA TYR A 285 37.16 13.29 -40.70
C TYR A 285 36.46 12.38 -41.75
N ASP A 286 35.96 11.25 -41.34
CA ASP A 286 35.24 10.31 -42.18
C ASP A 286 34.06 9.68 -41.46
N PRO A 287 32.92 10.36 -41.43
CA PRO A 287 31.71 9.87 -40.75
C PRO A 287 31.06 8.68 -41.47
N ILE A 288 31.46 8.37 -42.69
CA ILE A 288 30.94 7.23 -43.45
C ILE A 288 31.64 5.95 -43.00
N GLN A 289 32.96 5.99 -42.85
CA GLN A 289 33.77 4.84 -42.45
C GLN A 289 33.71 4.60 -40.93
N TYR A 290 33.57 5.66 -40.15
CA TYR A 290 33.46 5.63 -38.68
C TYR A 290 32.13 6.21 -38.21
N PRO A 291 30.99 5.56 -38.51
CA PRO A 291 29.69 6.12 -38.19
C PRO A 291 29.46 6.14 -36.69
N ILE A 292 29.19 7.33 -36.15
CA ILE A 292 28.68 7.54 -34.79
C ILE A 292 27.25 8.01 -34.95
N TYR A 293 26.31 7.10 -34.78
CA TYR A 293 24.91 7.43 -34.82
C TYR A 293 24.27 7.08 -33.51
N ASP A 294 23.72 8.05 -32.85
CA ASP A 294 22.95 7.83 -31.62
C ASP A 294 21.55 7.32 -31.97
N TRP A 295 21.44 6.00 -32.14
CA TRP A 295 20.17 5.34 -32.40
C TRP A 295 19.16 5.55 -31.29
N LYS A 296 19.62 5.77 -30.06
CA LYS A 296 18.75 6.07 -28.93
C LYS A 296 18.01 7.38 -29.18
N ASP A 297 18.71 8.44 -29.46
CA ASP A 297 18.09 9.75 -29.70
C ASP A 297 17.27 9.79 -30.99
N ALA A 298 17.58 8.93 -31.96
CA ALA A 298 16.85 8.84 -33.23
C ALA A 298 15.56 8.05 -33.14
N ILE A 299 15.50 7.02 -32.28
CA ILE A 299 14.39 6.05 -32.24
C ILE A 299 13.60 6.17 -30.93
N LEU A 300 14.24 6.48 -29.82
CA LEU A 300 13.65 6.49 -28.50
C LEU A 300 13.42 7.92 -28.00
N SER A 301 12.28 8.17 -27.46
CA SER A 301 12.04 9.37 -26.66
C SER A 301 12.76 9.25 -25.32
N ASN A 302 13.50 10.28 -24.91
CA ASN A 302 14.18 10.32 -23.61
C ASN A 302 13.19 10.31 -22.42
N THR A 303 11.93 10.62 -22.67
CA THR A 303 10.89 10.64 -21.66
C THR A 303 9.61 10.12 -22.26
N ALA A 304 9.01 9.14 -21.64
CA ALA A 304 7.65 8.69 -21.93
C ALA A 304 6.69 9.27 -20.89
N MET A 305 5.74 10.05 -21.33
CA MET A 305 4.69 10.60 -20.49
C MET A 305 3.43 9.74 -20.61
N ARG A 306 2.86 9.38 -19.46
CA ARG A 306 1.57 8.70 -19.35
C ARG A 306 0.67 9.52 -18.44
N HIS A 307 -0.58 9.63 -18.81
CA HIS A 307 -1.61 10.21 -17.96
C HIS A 307 -2.80 9.25 -17.90
N LYS A 308 -3.39 9.16 -16.73
CA LYS A 308 -4.56 8.35 -16.42
C LYS A 308 -5.56 9.24 -15.70
N HIS A 309 -6.81 9.18 -16.14
CA HIS A 309 -7.90 9.91 -15.52
C HIS A 309 -9.02 8.91 -15.23
N ASN A 310 -9.43 8.83 -13.98
CA ASN A 310 -10.52 7.99 -13.52
C ASN A 310 -11.61 8.86 -12.90
N LEU A 311 -12.85 8.69 -13.34
CA LEU A 311 -14.03 9.36 -12.82
C LEU A 311 -14.98 8.28 -12.30
N THR A 312 -15.27 8.30 -11.02
CA THR A 312 -16.21 7.38 -10.36
C THR A 312 -17.43 8.15 -9.88
N MET A 313 -18.62 7.56 -10.03
CA MET A 313 -19.88 8.13 -9.60
C MET A 313 -20.71 7.10 -8.83
#